data_ea32be9e63c5e0cbba0ae38bbb6af812
#
_entry.id   ea32be9e63c5e0cbba0ae38bbb6af812
#
_cell.length_a   1.000
_cell.length_b   1.000
_cell.length_c   1.000
_cell.angle_alpha   90.00
_cell.angle_beta   90.00
_cell.angle_gamma   90.00
#
_symmetry.space_group_name_H-M   'P 1'
#
loop_
_entity.id
_entity.type
_entity.pdbx_description
1 polymer ?
#
loop_
_entity_poly.entity_id
_entity_poly.type
_entity_poly.pdbx_seq_one_letter_code
_entity_poly.pdbx_strand_id
1 'polypeptide(L)'
;MRVSTGSALISDGRMFRVTVAALGVGQQRRGERSLLVPFERLQSLMQTIALQGGRITAITPVAEAGSASEAAPAAAAEPAKSPAAKAAPKAQASPSKPAAVSASHADVPVNLYKPKDPFVGTVTENYSLLADGAIGRVNHITFDLSGGDPQLRYVEGQSIGIIPDGEDANGKPHKLRLYSIASTRHGDDMVGNTVSLCVRQLQYEKDGETINGVCSTFLCDIEPGAKVKITGPVGKEMLLPEDEDANVIMLATGTGIAPMRTYLRRMFEPAERQKNGWQFKGKAWLFMGAPTTANLLYDEDFERYQSQFPDNFRYTKAISREQQNDKGGRMYIQDRVSENADEIFSWIENPKTHVYMCGLRGMEPGIDEAMTAAAAAKGLNWSELRPQLKKAERWHVETY
;
A
#
# COMPACT_ATOMS: atom_id res chain seq x y z
N MET A 1 -44.51 0.17 18.97
CA MET A 1 -43.49 0.67 19.92
C MET A 1 -42.44 1.42 19.14
N ARG A 2 -42.43 2.74 19.21
CA ARG A 2 -41.39 3.59 18.61
C ARG A 2 -40.28 3.72 19.65
N VAL A 3 -39.07 3.30 19.31
CA VAL A 3 -37.88 3.57 20.12
C VAL A 3 -37.22 4.82 19.53
N SER A 4 -37.24 5.86 20.34
CA SER A 4 -36.52 7.13 20.10
C SER A 4 -35.04 6.90 20.26
N THR A 5 -34.25 7.18 19.20
CA THR A 5 -32.81 7.24 19.27
C THR A 5 -32.34 8.69 19.25
N GLY A 6 -32.30 9.28 20.44
CA GLY A 6 -31.46 10.44 20.67
C GLY A 6 -30.24 9.98 21.47
N SER A 7 -29.08 10.00 20.86
CA SER A 7 -27.84 9.81 21.59
C SER A 7 -26.79 10.79 21.08
N ALA A 8 -26.44 11.73 21.94
CA ALA A 8 -25.31 12.63 21.77
C ALA A 8 -24.02 11.81 21.72
N LEU A 9 -23.19 12.08 20.73
CA LEU A 9 -21.84 11.53 20.59
C LEU A 9 -20.95 12.11 21.70
N ILE A 10 -20.79 11.36 22.78
CA ILE A 10 -19.72 11.56 23.73
C ILE A 10 -18.53 10.78 23.17
N SER A 11 -17.49 11.49 22.74
CA SER A 11 -16.19 10.92 22.39
C SER A 11 -15.61 10.27 23.65
N ASP A 12 -15.74 8.95 23.72
CA ASP A 12 -15.26 8.14 24.83
C ASP A 12 -13.91 7.55 24.38
N GLY A 13 -12.81 8.14 24.80
CA GLY A 13 -11.44 7.76 24.44
C GLY A 13 -11.04 6.32 24.82
N ARG A 14 -12.00 5.46 25.17
CA ARG A 14 -11.75 4.06 25.51
C ARG A 14 -11.27 3.27 24.33
N MET A 15 -10.13 2.58 24.51
CA MET A 15 -9.56 1.64 23.54
C MET A 15 -10.06 0.22 23.82
N PHE A 16 -10.33 -0.52 22.74
CA PHE A 16 -10.74 -1.92 22.80
C PHE A 16 -9.76 -2.78 22.02
N ARG A 17 -9.43 -3.93 22.59
CA ARG A 17 -8.71 -5.00 21.90
C ARG A 17 -9.76 -5.94 21.31
N VAL A 18 -9.79 -6.03 19.98
CA VAL A 18 -10.67 -6.93 19.23
C VAL A 18 -9.82 -8.09 18.72
N THR A 19 -10.10 -9.28 19.17
CA THR A 19 -9.45 -10.50 18.69
C THR A 19 -10.28 -11.10 17.57
N VAL A 20 -9.67 -11.36 16.43
CA VAL A 20 -10.34 -11.84 15.23
C VAL A 20 -9.68 -13.11 14.75
N ALA A 21 -10.49 -14.15 14.56
CA ALA A 21 -10.09 -15.38 13.89
C ALA A 21 -10.56 -15.36 12.43
N ALA A 22 -9.82 -16.06 11.55
CA ALA A 22 -10.17 -16.22 10.14
C ALA A 22 -10.37 -14.91 9.36
N LEU A 23 -9.61 -13.86 9.69
CA LEU A 23 -9.57 -12.64 8.90
C LEU A 23 -8.72 -12.88 7.64
N GLY A 24 -9.33 -12.72 6.46
CA GLY A 24 -8.72 -13.02 5.16
C GLY A 24 -9.48 -14.10 4.38
N VAL A 25 -9.09 -14.37 3.15
CA VAL A 25 -9.70 -15.36 2.26
C VAL A 25 -8.74 -16.55 2.11
N GLY A 26 -9.23 -17.79 2.23
CA GLY A 26 -8.47 -19.01 1.96
C GLY A 26 -8.11 -19.87 3.17
N GLN A 27 -7.39 -20.98 2.93
CA GLN A 27 -7.07 -21.99 3.96
C GLN A 27 -5.98 -21.58 4.98
N GLN A 28 -5.29 -20.46 4.77
CA GLN A 28 -4.24 -19.95 5.67
C GLN A 28 -4.78 -19.10 6.84
N ARG A 29 -6.07 -19.10 7.07
CA ARG A 29 -6.75 -18.44 8.20
C ARG A 29 -6.41 -19.03 9.58
N ARG A 30 -5.19 -19.49 9.78
CA ARG A 30 -4.73 -20.08 11.04
C ARG A 30 -4.06 -19.01 11.88
N GLY A 31 -4.79 -18.48 12.83
CA GLY A 31 -4.30 -17.58 13.86
C GLY A 31 -5.33 -16.55 14.27
N GLU A 32 -5.35 -16.22 15.54
CA GLU A 32 -6.09 -15.08 16.06
C GLU A 32 -5.25 -13.82 15.89
N ARG A 33 -5.89 -12.75 15.43
CA ARG A 33 -5.27 -11.42 15.32
C ARG A 33 -5.91 -10.51 16.34
N SER A 34 -5.12 -9.67 16.99
CA SER A 34 -5.61 -8.67 17.93
C SER A 34 -5.47 -7.28 17.34
N LEU A 35 -6.58 -6.56 17.24
CA LEU A 35 -6.68 -5.20 16.75
C LEU A 35 -6.96 -4.27 17.92
N LEU A 36 -6.26 -3.15 18.01
CA LEU A 36 -6.51 -2.12 19.02
C LEU A 36 -7.32 -0.99 18.39
N VAL A 37 -8.54 -0.73 18.89
CA VAL A 37 -9.48 0.19 18.24
C VAL A 37 -10.14 1.10 19.27
N PRO A 38 -10.26 2.42 19.01
CA PRO A 38 -11.09 3.29 19.81
C PRO A 38 -12.57 2.89 19.69
N PHE A 39 -13.34 3.13 20.76
CA PHE A 39 -14.77 2.79 20.82
C PHE A 39 -15.56 3.29 19.60
N GLU A 40 -15.25 4.49 19.14
CA GLU A 40 -15.91 5.12 17.98
C GLU A 40 -15.76 4.32 16.67
N ARG A 41 -14.69 3.54 16.55
CA ARG A 41 -14.38 2.72 15.37
C ARG A 41 -14.79 1.26 15.51
N LEU A 42 -15.22 0.85 16.69
CA LEU A 42 -15.54 -0.55 16.97
C LEU A 42 -16.64 -1.09 16.03
N GLN A 43 -17.67 -0.30 15.79
CA GLN A 43 -18.79 -0.71 14.94
C GLN A 43 -18.37 -0.82 13.46
N SER A 44 -17.62 0.13 12.94
CA SER A 44 -17.14 0.07 11.55
C SER A 44 -16.13 -1.06 11.33
N LEU A 45 -15.26 -1.32 12.30
CA LEU A 45 -14.36 -2.46 12.27
C LEU A 45 -15.14 -3.78 12.27
N MET A 46 -16.15 -3.93 13.11
CA MET A 46 -16.98 -5.14 13.15
C MET A 46 -17.67 -5.41 11.80
N GLN A 47 -18.15 -4.36 11.13
CA GLN A 47 -18.72 -4.48 9.79
C GLN A 47 -17.66 -4.89 8.74
N THR A 48 -16.49 -4.31 8.81
CA THR A 48 -15.36 -4.63 7.91
C THR A 48 -14.92 -6.09 8.08
N ILE A 49 -14.77 -6.56 9.35
CA ILE A 49 -14.43 -7.95 9.66
C ILE A 49 -15.48 -8.91 9.11
N ALA A 50 -16.77 -8.58 9.26
CA ALA A 50 -17.86 -9.40 8.75
C ALA A 50 -17.85 -9.46 7.21
N LEU A 51 -17.60 -8.35 6.52
CA LEU A 51 -17.48 -8.28 5.05
C LEU A 51 -16.27 -9.08 4.53
N GLN A 52 -15.20 -9.11 5.28
CA GLN A 52 -13.98 -9.88 4.95
C GLN A 52 -14.08 -11.36 5.36
N GLY A 53 -15.24 -11.80 5.86
CA GLY A 53 -15.48 -13.18 6.29
C GLY A 53 -14.72 -13.57 7.57
N GLY A 54 -14.18 -12.59 8.30
CA GLY A 54 -13.54 -12.80 9.59
C GLY A 54 -14.54 -13.05 10.71
N ARG A 55 -14.09 -13.66 11.81
CA ARG A 55 -14.90 -13.93 13.00
C ARG A 55 -14.27 -13.28 14.22
N ILE A 56 -14.98 -12.38 14.88
CA ILE A 56 -14.56 -11.79 16.15
C ILE A 56 -14.70 -12.86 17.24
N THR A 57 -13.61 -13.13 17.95
CA THR A 57 -13.53 -14.12 19.05
C THR A 57 -13.55 -13.46 20.41
N ALA A 58 -13.06 -12.22 20.54
CA ALA A 58 -13.13 -11.46 21.78
C ALA A 58 -13.11 -9.95 21.52
N ILE A 59 -13.75 -9.19 22.39
CA ILE A 59 -13.65 -7.73 22.48
C ILE A 59 -13.39 -7.40 23.95
N THR A 60 -12.22 -6.87 24.27
CA THR A 60 -11.84 -6.52 25.65
C THR A 60 -11.46 -5.04 25.74
N PRO A 61 -12.02 -4.30 26.71
CA PRO A 61 -11.58 -2.94 26.94
C PRO A 61 -10.13 -2.93 27.45
N VAL A 62 -9.32 -1.98 26.95
CA VAL A 62 -7.97 -1.74 27.44
C VAL A 62 -8.06 -0.65 28.50
N ALA A 63 -7.73 -1.00 29.75
CA ALA A 63 -7.74 -0.04 30.84
C ALA A 63 -6.62 0.98 30.66
N GLU A 64 -6.97 2.27 30.60
CA GLU A 64 -6.01 3.35 30.74
C GLU A 64 -5.57 3.48 32.19
N ALA A 65 -4.26 3.63 32.40
CA ALA A 65 -3.73 4.05 33.67
C ALA A 65 -3.90 5.57 33.81
N GLY A 66 -4.91 5.99 34.57
CA GLY A 66 -5.02 7.22 35.35
C GLY A 66 -5.04 8.58 34.67
N SER A 67 -6.14 9.27 34.64
CA SER A 67 -6.44 10.40 35.54
C SER A 67 -7.77 11.07 35.18
N ALA A 68 -8.46 11.49 36.24
CA ALA A 68 -9.81 12.04 36.27
C ALA A 68 -9.85 13.57 36.03
N SER A 69 -11.08 14.03 35.77
CA SER A 69 -11.68 15.35 36.05
C SER A 69 -12.12 16.10 34.80
N GLU A 70 -13.33 16.32 34.63
CA GLU A 70 -14.48 17.06 35.11
C GLU A 70 -15.06 18.06 34.09
N ALA A 71 -16.30 17.83 33.78
CA ALA A 71 -17.51 18.66 33.47
C ALA A 71 -17.44 20.03 32.77
N ALA A 72 -18.09 20.10 31.64
CA ALA A 72 -19.24 20.81 31.06
C ALA A 72 -19.48 22.32 31.38
N PRO A 73 -20.45 23.09 30.70
CA PRO A 73 -21.25 22.80 29.51
C PRO A 73 -21.51 23.98 28.53
N ALA A 74 -22.04 23.62 27.36
CA ALA A 74 -23.07 24.28 26.51
C ALA A 74 -22.96 25.71 25.99
N ALA A 75 -23.21 25.89 24.68
CA ALA A 75 -24.34 26.65 24.15
C ALA A 75 -24.47 26.52 22.61
N ALA A 76 -25.71 26.42 22.18
CA ALA A 76 -26.20 26.27 20.82
C ALA A 76 -26.27 27.57 20.03
N ALA A 77 -26.30 27.49 18.70
CA ALA A 77 -27.23 28.23 17.85
C ALA A 77 -27.22 27.72 16.39
N GLU A 78 -28.40 27.62 15.86
CA GLU A 78 -28.87 27.15 14.56
C GLU A 78 -28.91 28.27 13.47
N PRO A 79 -29.55 28.04 12.30
CA PRO A 79 -28.91 28.06 10.96
C PRO A 79 -29.47 29.16 10.03
N ALA A 80 -28.86 29.39 8.87
CA ALA A 80 -29.51 30.16 7.79
C ALA A 80 -29.08 29.72 6.38
N LYS A 81 -30.03 29.14 5.69
CA LYS A 81 -30.59 29.33 4.32
C LYS A 81 -29.69 29.72 3.15
N SER A 82 -29.78 28.87 2.15
CA SER A 82 -29.50 29.06 0.71
C SER A 82 -30.37 30.12 0.07
N PRO A 83 -29.97 30.76 -1.08
CA PRO A 83 -30.77 30.62 -2.28
C PRO A 83 -30.08 30.41 -3.63
N ALA A 84 -30.71 29.52 -4.40
CA ALA A 84 -31.04 29.43 -5.83
C ALA A 84 -30.24 30.14 -6.94
N ALA A 85 -29.92 29.31 -7.89
CA ALA A 85 -29.77 29.36 -9.35
C ALA A 85 -29.94 30.67 -10.16
N LYS A 86 -29.06 30.85 -11.17
CA LYS A 86 -29.41 31.43 -12.48
C LYS A 86 -28.53 30.86 -13.61
N ALA A 87 -29.15 30.75 -14.78
CA ALA A 87 -28.83 30.00 -15.97
C ALA A 87 -27.67 30.56 -16.84
N ALA A 88 -27.23 29.67 -17.75
CA ALA A 88 -26.17 29.80 -18.75
C ALA A 88 -26.43 30.88 -19.83
N PRO A 89 -25.42 31.18 -20.66
CA PRO A 89 -25.60 30.91 -22.08
C PRO A 89 -24.42 30.18 -22.77
N LYS A 90 -24.80 29.49 -23.85
CA LYS A 90 -23.98 28.74 -24.81
C LYS A 90 -22.95 29.63 -25.53
N ALA A 91 -21.75 29.09 -25.79
CA ALA A 91 -20.88 29.53 -26.86
C ALA A 91 -20.05 28.36 -27.43
N GLN A 92 -19.92 28.41 -28.71
CA GLN A 92 -19.49 27.53 -29.76
C GLN A 92 -18.15 26.84 -29.61
N ALA A 93 -18.12 25.62 -30.17
CA ALA A 93 -16.95 24.78 -30.33
C ALA A 93 -15.98 25.30 -31.39
N SER A 94 -14.68 25.25 -31.10
CA SER A 94 -13.58 25.24 -32.06
C SER A 94 -12.68 24.05 -31.70
N PRO A 95 -12.05 23.34 -32.70
CA PRO A 95 -11.37 22.09 -32.47
C PRO A 95 -10.06 22.34 -31.72
N SER A 96 -9.98 21.82 -30.49
CA SER A 96 -8.79 21.83 -29.69
C SER A 96 -7.90 20.61 -30.03
N LYS A 97 -6.60 20.90 -30.21
CA LYS A 97 -5.51 19.90 -30.18
C LYS A 97 -5.68 18.94 -28.99
N PRO A 98 -5.24 17.67 -29.11
CA PRO A 98 -5.25 16.77 -27.96
C PRO A 98 -4.36 17.37 -26.89
N ALA A 99 -4.96 17.81 -25.80
CA ALA A 99 -4.27 18.22 -24.60
C ALA A 99 -3.70 16.94 -23.95
N ALA A 100 -2.39 16.95 -23.72
CA ALA A 100 -1.77 16.02 -22.81
C ALA A 100 -2.47 16.18 -21.46
N VAL A 101 -3.17 15.16 -21.00
CA VAL A 101 -3.78 15.10 -19.66
C VAL A 101 -2.67 14.78 -18.67
N SER A 102 -1.92 15.78 -18.28
CA SER A 102 -1.17 15.76 -17.04
C SER A 102 -2.18 16.07 -15.94
N ALA A 103 -2.74 15.04 -15.31
CA ALA A 103 -3.43 15.21 -14.06
C ALA A 103 -2.40 15.78 -13.07
N SER A 104 -2.66 16.98 -12.58
CA SER A 104 -1.69 17.70 -11.75
C SER A 104 -1.57 16.98 -10.40
N HIS A 105 -0.41 16.38 -10.12
CA HIS A 105 -0.01 15.93 -8.79
C HIS A 105 0.26 17.11 -7.83
N ALA A 106 -0.35 18.28 -8.09
CA ALA A 106 -0.16 19.51 -7.34
C ALA A 106 -0.61 19.37 -5.87
N ASP A 107 -1.68 18.63 -5.62
CA ASP A 107 -2.28 18.48 -4.29
C ASP A 107 -1.80 17.23 -3.52
N VAL A 108 -0.80 16.50 -4.03
CA VAL A 108 -0.25 15.33 -3.34
C VAL A 108 0.52 15.78 -2.10
N PRO A 109 0.14 15.33 -0.90
CA PRO A 109 0.80 15.74 0.34
C PRO A 109 2.24 15.23 0.37
N VAL A 110 3.19 16.11 0.72
CA VAL A 110 4.60 15.74 0.89
C VAL A 110 5.19 16.44 2.10
N ASN A 111 6.05 15.74 2.85
CA ASN A 111 6.80 16.29 3.98
C ASN A 111 5.92 16.99 5.03
N LEU A 112 4.73 16.44 5.31
CA LEU A 112 3.87 16.95 6.39
C LEU A 112 4.58 16.87 7.74
N TYR A 113 5.35 15.80 7.96
CA TYR A 113 6.19 15.59 9.13
C TYR A 113 7.65 15.37 8.74
N LYS A 114 8.56 16.01 9.48
CA LYS A 114 10.00 16.02 9.20
C LYS A 114 10.77 15.29 10.32
N PRO A 115 12.04 14.86 10.06
CA PRO A 115 12.84 14.18 11.09
C PRO A 115 13.05 14.96 12.39
N LYS A 116 12.99 16.30 12.36
CA LYS A 116 13.11 17.16 13.55
C LYS A 116 11.82 17.23 14.37
N ASP A 117 10.69 16.98 13.72
CA ASP A 117 9.35 17.02 14.30
C ASP A 117 8.52 15.89 13.68
N PRO A 118 8.78 14.64 14.05
CA PRO A 118 8.09 13.48 13.51
C PRO A 118 6.71 13.32 14.11
N PHE A 119 5.78 12.77 13.31
CA PHE A 119 4.53 12.26 13.82
C PHE A 119 4.80 11.05 14.75
N VAL A 120 4.06 10.91 15.84
CA VAL A 120 4.15 9.74 16.71
C VAL A 120 2.91 8.86 16.53
N GLY A 121 3.05 7.86 15.66
CA GLY A 121 2.01 6.85 15.41
C GLY A 121 1.98 5.77 16.48
N THR A 122 0.86 5.02 16.53
CA THR A 122 0.72 3.85 17.40
C THR A 122 0.59 2.59 16.54
N VAL A 123 1.38 1.57 16.83
CA VAL A 123 1.23 0.26 16.16
C VAL A 123 -0.13 -0.33 16.53
N THR A 124 -0.94 -0.67 15.55
CA THR A 124 -2.24 -1.36 15.73
C THR A 124 -2.16 -2.83 15.40
N GLU A 125 -1.33 -3.18 14.40
CA GLU A 125 -1.11 -4.57 13.97
C GLU A 125 0.37 -4.80 13.65
N ASN A 126 0.85 -5.99 13.94
CA ASN A 126 2.11 -6.53 13.44
C ASN A 126 2.00 -8.04 13.31
N TYR A 127 2.05 -8.56 12.09
CA TYR A 127 1.92 -9.99 11.84
C TYR A 127 2.76 -10.46 10.66
N SER A 128 3.16 -11.74 10.69
CA SER A 128 3.91 -12.36 9.60
C SER A 128 3.06 -12.48 8.33
N LEU A 129 3.66 -12.12 7.19
CA LEU A 129 3.09 -12.37 5.86
C LEU A 129 3.53 -13.69 5.25
N LEU A 130 4.49 -14.37 5.88
CA LEU A 130 5.07 -15.60 5.36
C LEU A 130 4.27 -16.81 5.80
N ALA A 131 4.12 -17.77 4.89
CA ALA A 131 3.60 -19.09 5.20
C ALA A 131 4.67 -20.00 5.84
N ASP A 132 4.25 -21.15 6.37
CA ASP A 132 5.14 -22.14 6.96
C ASP A 132 6.19 -22.61 5.94
N GLY A 133 7.44 -22.71 6.38
CA GLY A 133 8.57 -23.09 5.54
C GLY A 133 9.17 -21.99 4.67
N ALA A 134 8.65 -20.77 4.75
CA ALA A 134 9.22 -19.62 4.05
C ALA A 134 10.59 -19.20 4.58
N ILE A 135 11.30 -18.41 3.78
CA ILE A 135 12.66 -17.98 4.08
C ILE A 135 12.65 -16.54 4.59
N GLY A 136 13.28 -16.35 5.75
CA GLY A 136 13.42 -15.03 6.39
C GLY A 136 12.17 -14.62 7.18
N ARG A 137 12.05 -13.32 7.45
CA ARG A 137 10.94 -12.75 8.19
C ARG A 137 10.41 -11.52 7.45
N VAL A 138 9.11 -11.51 7.17
CA VAL A 138 8.41 -10.39 6.52
C VAL A 138 7.11 -10.14 7.24
N ASN A 139 6.92 -8.93 7.74
CA ASN A 139 5.75 -8.56 8.50
C ASN A 139 4.93 -7.47 7.79
N HIS A 140 3.63 -7.55 7.96
CA HIS A 140 2.70 -6.45 7.76
C HIS A 140 2.55 -5.69 9.07
N ILE A 141 2.73 -4.36 9.02
CA ILE A 141 2.69 -3.53 10.22
C ILE A 141 1.79 -2.34 9.94
N THR A 142 0.79 -2.13 10.77
CA THR A 142 -0.18 -1.04 10.64
C THR A 142 -0.01 -0.05 11.79
N PHE A 143 -0.02 1.24 11.47
CA PHE A 143 0.08 2.34 12.42
C PHE A 143 -1.19 3.18 12.38
N ASP A 144 -1.73 3.53 13.55
CA ASP A 144 -2.74 4.56 13.70
C ASP A 144 -2.10 5.94 13.56
N LEU A 145 -2.69 6.76 12.69
CA LEU A 145 -2.28 8.13 12.37
C LEU A 145 -3.20 9.18 12.98
N SER A 146 -4.04 8.81 13.93
CA SER A 146 -4.96 9.74 14.57
C SER A 146 -4.22 10.79 15.41
N GLY A 147 -4.77 11.99 15.48
CA GLY A 147 -4.32 13.05 16.40
C GLY A 147 -3.17 13.92 15.91
N GLY A 148 -2.79 13.83 14.63
CA GLY A 148 -1.80 14.75 14.05
C GLY A 148 -2.40 16.11 13.63
N ASP A 149 -1.62 17.19 13.79
CA ASP A 149 -1.94 18.49 13.21
C ASP A 149 -0.66 19.04 12.53
N PRO A 150 -0.67 19.09 11.16
CA PRO A 150 -1.74 18.63 10.26
C PRO A 150 -1.93 17.11 10.31
N GLN A 151 -3.13 16.62 9.98
CA GLN A 151 -3.35 15.17 9.85
C GLN A 151 -2.36 14.57 8.85
N LEU A 152 -1.65 13.50 9.23
CA LEU A 152 -0.78 12.77 8.32
C LEU A 152 -1.66 12.00 7.32
N ARG A 153 -1.64 12.42 6.06
CA ARG A 153 -2.37 11.81 4.95
C ARG A 153 -1.41 11.52 3.81
N TYR A 154 -1.73 10.54 3.00
CA TYR A 154 -0.89 10.07 1.90
C TYR A 154 -1.76 9.58 0.73
N VAL A 155 -1.12 9.30 -0.40
CA VAL A 155 -1.74 8.65 -1.56
C VAL A 155 -0.93 7.43 -1.99
N GLU A 156 -1.53 6.59 -2.80
CA GLU A 156 -0.92 5.34 -3.31
C GLU A 156 0.36 5.64 -4.08
N GLY A 157 1.42 4.87 -3.79
CA GLY A 157 2.75 5.04 -4.39
C GLY A 157 3.70 5.92 -3.59
N GLN A 158 3.26 6.52 -2.47
CA GLN A 158 4.15 7.25 -1.58
C GLN A 158 4.85 6.35 -0.56
N SER A 159 5.88 6.91 0.08
CA SER A 159 6.66 6.28 1.15
C SER A 159 6.57 7.10 2.43
N ILE A 160 6.74 6.46 3.58
CA ILE A 160 6.96 7.11 4.88
C ILE A 160 8.34 6.76 5.43
N GLY A 161 8.88 7.66 6.25
CA GLY A 161 10.12 7.41 6.98
C GLY A 161 9.85 6.96 8.39
N ILE A 162 10.58 5.93 8.84
CA ILE A 162 10.55 5.43 10.22
C ILE A 162 11.88 5.76 10.88
N ILE A 163 11.80 6.30 12.09
CA ILE A 163 12.96 6.56 12.95
C ILE A 163 12.90 5.56 14.11
N PRO A 164 13.76 4.52 14.12
CA PRO A 164 13.81 3.56 15.23
C PRO A 164 14.25 4.26 16.51
N ASP A 165 13.72 3.82 17.64
CA ASP A 165 14.20 4.29 18.95
C ASP A 165 15.61 3.78 19.24
N GLY A 166 16.32 4.49 20.12
CA GLY A 166 17.69 4.18 20.54
C GLY A 166 18.77 4.93 19.75
N GLU A 167 20.01 4.58 20.07
CA GLU A 167 21.21 5.22 19.55
C GLU A 167 22.18 4.20 18.98
N ASP A 168 23.00 4.63 18.03
CA ASP A 168 24.11 3.83 17.50
C ASP A 168 25.28 3.74 18.49
N ALA A 169 26.32 2.97 18.15
CA ALA A 169 27.52 2.79 18.98
C ALA A 169 28.27 4.11 19.32
N ASN A 170 27.95 5.20 18.63
CA ASN A 170 28.53 6.53 18.85
C ASN A 170 27.61 7.47 19.64
N GLY A 171 26.51 6.97 20.21
CA GLY A 171 25.53 7.78 20.94
C GLY A 171 24.70 8.70 20.04
N LYS A 172 24.57 8.39 18.75
CA LYS A 172 23.71 9.15 17.82
C LYS A 172 22.40 8.42 17.59
N PRO A 173 21.27 9.14 17.51
CA PRO A 173 19.99 8.55 17.18
C PRO A 173 20.06 7.69 15.92
N HIS A 174 19.35 6.57 15.91
CA HIS A 174 19.28 5.69 14.75
C HIS A 174 18.79 6.44 13.51
N LYS A 175 19.33 6.04 12.35
CA LYS A 175 19.02 6.68 11.06
C LYS A 175 17.62 6.30 10.60
N LEU A 176 16.89 7.30 10.11
CA LEU A 176 15.65 7.15 9.38
C LEU A 176 15.82 6.18 8.18
N ARG A 177 14.79 5.36 7.96
CA ARG A 177 14.64 4.54 6.75
C ARG A 177 13.28 4.80 6.12
N LEU A 178 13.28 4.90 4.79
CA LEU A 178 12.06 5.03 4.00
C LEU A 178 11.50 3.64 3.70
N TYR A 179 10.16 3.55 3.72
CA TYR A 179 9.40 2.36 3.35
C TYR A 179 8.24 2.78 2.47
N SER A 180 8.08 2.09 1.33
CA SER A 180 6.93 2.26 0.47
C SER A 180 5.67 1.83 1.23
N ILE A 181 4.62 2.63 1.15
CA ILE A 181 3.35 2.38 1.82
C ILE A 181 2.67 1.17 1.18
N ALA A 182 2.07 0.32 2.01
CA ALA A 182 1.39 -0.91 1.60
C ALA A 182 -0.15 -0.83 1.71
N SER A 183 -0.71 0.25 2.26
CA SER A 183 -2.16 0.50 2.36
C SER A 183 -2.60 1.62 1.42
N THR A 184 -3.87 1.64 1.04
CA THR A 184 -4.45 2.77 0.31
C THR A 184 -4.59 3.99 1.22
N ARG A 185 -4.86 5.15 0.65
CA ARG A 185 -5.15 6.40 1.38
C ARG A 185 -6.28 6.28 2.41
N HIS A 186 -7.10 5.25 2.31
CA HIS A 186 -8.17 4.96 3.25
C HIS A 186 -7.76 4.01 4.38
N GLY A 187 -6.48 3.61 4.42
CA GLY A 187 -5.97 2.62 5.36
C GLY A 187 -6.46 1.20 5.06
N ASP A 188 -5.95 0.22 5.77
CA ASP A 188 -6.46 -1.16 5.68
C ASP A 188 -7.81 -1.31 6.42
N ASP A 189 -8.07 -0.43 7.38
CA ASP A 189 -9.33 -0.32 8.12
C ASP A 189 -10.43 0.41 7.35
N MET A 190 -10.13 0.98 6.19
CA MET A 190 -11.05 1.76 5.37
C MET A 190 -11.62 3.01 6.06
N VAL A 191 -11.03 3.47 7.15
CA VAL A 191 -11.43 4.70 7.87
C VAL A 191 -10.55 5.89 7.48
N GLY A 192 -9.34 5.63 7.00
CA GLY A 192 -8.44 6.66 6.48
C GLY A 192 -7.52 7.29 7.52
N ASN A 193 -7.36 6.63 8.67
CA ASN A 193 -6.46 7.09 9.73
C ASN A 193 -5.37 6.07 10.06
N THR A 194 -5.10 5.13 9.15
CA THR A 194 -4.02 4.17 9.31
C THR A 194 -3.10 4.16 8.11
N VAL A 195 -1.86 3.73 8.31
CA VAL A 195 -0.89 3.43 7.26
C VAL A 195 -0.25 2.10 7.55
N SER A 196 -0.05 1.28 6.51
CA SER A 196 0.58 -0.03 6.66
C SER A 196 1.86 -0.13 5.85
N LEU A 197 2.81 -0.89 6.36
CA LEU A 197 4.08 -1.22 5.73
C LEU A 197 4.21 -2.74 5.54
N CYS A 198 4.94 -3.13 4.49
CA CYS A 198 5.41 -4.48 4.26
C CYS A 198 6.93 -4.50 4.48
N VAL A 199 7.37 -5.10 5.58
CA VAL A 199 8.76 -4.98 6.05
C VAL A 199 9.44 -6.34 6.12
N ARG A 200 10.53 -6.49 5.35
CA ARG A 200 11.44 -7.64 5.48
C ARG A 200 12.54 -7.31 6.48
N GLN A 201 12.76 -8.14 7.47
CA GLN A 201 13.94 -8.06 8.35
C GLN A 201 15.20 -8.29 7.51
N LEU A 202 16.08 -7.28 7.49
CA LEU A 202 17.40 -7.42 6.86
C LEU A 202 18.30 -8.23 7.78
N GLN A 203 18.80 -9.34 7.27
CA GLN A 203 19.83 -10.16 7.91
C GLN A 203 20.90 -10.54 6.87
N TYR A 204 22.15 -10.47 7.24
CA TYR A 204 23.28 -10.92 6.42
C TYR A 204 24.45 -11.36 7.29
N GLU A 205 25.26 -12.26 6.76
CA GLU A 205 26.48 -12.72 7.43
C GLU A 205 27.63 -11.77 7.11
N LYS A 206 28.36 -11.37 8.14
CA LYS A 206 29.59 -10.57 8.04
C LYS A 206 30.58 -11.07 9.08
N ASP A 207 31.78 -11.47 8.60
CA ASP A 207 32.90 -11.94 9.45
C ASP A 207 32.50 -13.10 10.40
N GLY A 208 31.54 -13.95 9.97
CA GLY A 208 31.01 -15.08 10.75
C GLY A 208 29.93 -14.70 11.77
N GLU A 209 29.51 -13.44 11.80
CA GLU A 209 28.43 -12.96 12.66
C GLU A 209 27.18 -12.60 11.85
N THR A 210 26.01 -12.94 12.37
CA THR A 210 24.72 -12.53 11.78
C THR A 210 24.43 -11.09 12.13
N ILE A 211 24.43 -10.21 11.15
CA ILE A 211 24.11 -8.79 11.30
C ILE A 211 22.63 -8.55 10.96
N ASN A 212 21.92 -7.91 11.89
CA ASN A 212 20.53 -7.52 11.73
C ASN A 212 20.41 -6.04 11.38
N GLY A 213 19.55 -5.73 10.42
CA GLY A 213 19.23 -4.34 10.08
C GLY A 213 18.47 -3.66 11.20
N VAL A 214 18.97 -2.54 11.71
CA VAL A 214 18.42 -1.85 12.89
C VAL A 214 16.93 -1.53 12.72
N CYS A 215 16.55 -0.76 11.71
CA CYS A 215 15.17 -0.32 11.53
C CYS A 215 14.22 -1.47 11.18
N SER A 216 14.64 -2.38 10.31
CA SER A 216 13.80 -3.52 9.90
C SER A 216 13.59 -4.51 11.05
N THR A 217 14.58 -4.74 11.91
CA THR A 217 14.43 -5.57 13.11
C THR A 217 13.52 -4.88 14.13
N PHE A 218 13.74 -3.59 14.41
CA PHE A 218 12.86 -2.79 15.25
C PHE A 218 11.39 -2.91 14.81
N LEU A 219 11.10 -2.74 13.52
CA LEU A 219 9.75 -2.83 12.98
C LEU A 219 9.17 -4.25 13.05
N CYS A 220 9.98 -5.28 12.81
CA CYS A 220 9.49 -6.64 12.91
C CYS A 220 9.22 -7.07 14.35
N ASP A 221 9.93 -6.51 15.34
CA ASP A 221 9.81 -6.87 16.76
C ASP A 221 8.80 -6.03 17.53
N ILE A 222 8.38 -4.89 16.96
CA ILE A 222 7.51 -3.94 17.67
C ILE A 222 6.12 -4.53 17.90
N GLU A 223 5.59 -4.31 19.12
CA GLU A 223 4.30 -4.85 19.53
C GLU A 223 3.15 -3.85 19.32
N PRO A 224 1.92 -4.30 19.10
CA PRO A 224 0.74 -3.44 19.10
C PRO A 224 0.63 -2.62 20.40
N GLY A 225 0.33 -1.32 20.24
CA GLY A 225 0.32 -0.33 21.32
C GLY A 225 1.60 0.50 21.44
N ALA A 226 2.70 0.05 20.86
CA ALA A 226 3.96 0.81 20.88
C ALA A 226 3.88 2.08 20.03
N LYS A 227 4.69 3.08 20.38
CA LYS A 227 4.80 4.35 19.68
C LYS A 227 5.95 4.32 18.68
N VAL A 228 5.74 4.91 17.50
CA VAL A 228 6.73 4.97 16.43
C VAL A 228 6.82 6.37 15.86
N LYS A 229 8.04 6.87 15.67
CA LYS A 229 8.30 8.14 14.99
C LYS A 229 8.24 7.99 13.49
N ILE A 230 7.28 8.67 12.87
CA ILE A 230 6.96 8.61 11.44
C ILE A 230 7.19 9.97 10.79
N THR A 231 7.78 9.98 9.62
CA THR A 231 7.97 11.20 8.80
C THR A 231 7.36 11.03 7.42
N GLY A 232 7.17 12.11 6.72
CA GLY A 232 6.64 12.10 5.37
C GLY A 232 5.18 12.62 5.29
N PRO A 233 4.38 12.11 4.34
CA PRO A 233 4.78 11.19 3.27
C PRO A 233 5.79 11.81 2.32
N VAL A 234 6.46 10.98 1.54
CA VAL A 234 7.43 11.42 0.52
C VAL A 234 7.23 10.63 -0.79
N GLY A 235 7.76 11.17 -1.88
CA GLY A 235 7.76 10.53 -3.19
C GLY A 235 6.58 10.98 -4.06
N LYS A 236 6.87 11.17 -5.35
CA LYS A 236 5.90 11.41 -6.41
C LYS A 236 6.17 10.54 -7.64
N GLU A 237 7.27 9.78 -7.62
CA GLU A 237 7.71 8.96 -8.76
C GLU A 237 6.82 7.74 -8.99
N MET A 238 6.22 7.21 -7.94
CA MET A 238 5.43 5.97 -7.96
C MET A 238 3.92 6.22 -7.82
N LEU A 239 3.43 7.41 -8.15
CA LEU A 239 1.99 7.69 -8.02
C LEU A 239 1.18 6.93 -9.07
N LEU A 240 0.05 6.36 -8.64
CA LEU A 240 -0.90 5.71 -9.54
C LEU A 240 -1.60 6.77 -10.42
N PRO A 241 -1.78 6.54 -11.75
CA PRO A 241 -2.53 7.45 -12.60
C PRO A 241 -4.00 7.54 -12.17
N GLU A 242 -4.59 8.72 -12.28
CA GLU A 242 -6.01 8.93 -11.97
C GLU A 242 -6.95 8.53 -13.15
N ASP A 243 -6.39 8.20 -14.32
CA ASP A 243 -7.17 7.73 -15.48
C ASP A 243 -7.73 6.33 -15.22
N GLU A 244 -9.06 6.21 -15.15
CA GLU A 244 -9.74 4.92 -14.93
C GLU A 244 -9.51 3.90 -16.06
N ASP A 245 -9.16 4.38 -17.26
CA ASP A 245 -8.89 3.55 -18.44
C ASP A 245 -7.40 3.23 -18.63
N ALA A 246 -6.53 3.64 -17.70
CA ALA A 246 -5.11 3.36 -17.77
C ALA A 246 -4.81 1.85 -17.72
N ASN A 247 -3.81 1.41 -18.48
CA ASN A 247 -3.24 0.07 -18.29
C ASN A 247 -2.03 0.17 -17.35
N VAL A 248 -1.88 -0.79 -16.44
CA VAL A 248 -0.83 -0.78 -15.43
C VAL A 248 -0.08 -2.10 -15.41
N ILE A 249 1.22 -2.07 -15.73
CA ILE A 249 2.12 -3.21 -15.60
C ILE A 249 2.95 -3.01 -14.32
N MET A 250 2.97 -4.01 -13.46
CA MET A 250 3.64 -3.99 -12.17
C MET A 250 4.68 -5.10 -12.09
N LEU A 251 5.94 -4.73 -11.84
CA LEU A 251 7.07 -5.64 -11.72
C LEU A 251 7.59 -5.57 -10.27
N ALA A 252 7.32 -6.59 -9.47
CA ALA A 252 7.63 -6.60 -8.04
C ALA A 252 8.46 -7.80 -7.61
N THR A 253 9.43 -7.59 -6.72
CA THR A 253 10.15 -8.67 -6.02
C THR A 253 10.14 -8.43 -4.52
N GLY A 254 9.80 -9.48 -3.76
CA GLY A 254 9.77 -9.41 -2.30
C GLY A 254 8.88 -8.26 -1.79
N THR A 255 9.41 -7.43 -0.89
CA THR A 255 8.66 -6.29 -0.31
C THR A 255 8.42 -5.13 -1.28
N GLY A 256 8.98 -5.16 -2.49
CA GLY A 256 8.57 -4.25 -3.58
C GLY A 256 7.11 -4.41 -4.01
N ILE A 257 6.42 -5.42 -3.50
CA ILE A 257 4.97 -5.58 -3.64
C ILE A 257 4.16 -4.48 -2.91
N ALA A 258 4.76 -3.77 -1.95
CA ALA A 258 4.05 -2.80 -1.13
C ALA A 258 3.27 -1.74 -1.94
N PRO A 259 3.89 -0.94 -2.84
CA PRO A 259 3.15 0.02 -3.65
C PRO A 259 2.17 -0.68 -4.61
N MET A 260 2.49 -1.86 -5.15
CA MET A 260 1.61 -2.59 -6.07
C MET A 260 0.34 -3.07 -5.35
N ARG A 261 0.46 -3.49 -4.08
CA ARG A 261 -0.70 -3.82 -3.24
C ARG A 261 -1.66 -2.63 -3.12
N THR A 262 -1.13 -1.42 -2.93
CA THR A 262 -1.98 -0.23 -2.81
C THR A 262 -2.76 0.04 -4.09
N TYR A 263 -2.11 -0.12 -5.26
CA TYR A 263 -2.76 0.05 -6.56
C TYR A 263 -3.85 -1.00 -6.77
N LEU A 264 -3.52 -2.28 -6.54
CA LEU A 264 -4.46 -3.39 -6.75
C LEU A 264 -5.64 -3.31 -5.79
N ARG A 265 -5.44 -2.92 -4.54
CA ARG A 265 -6.55 -2.66 -3.61
C ARG A 265 -7.45 -1.52 -4.11
N ARG A 266 -6.87 -0.40 -4.54
CA ARG A 266 -7.64 0.72 -5.08
C ARG A 266 -8.42 0.32 -6.34
N MET A 267 -7.85 -0.52 -7.21
CA MET A 267 -8.47 -0.99 -8.44
C MET A 267 -9.56 -2.03 -8.19
N PHE A 268 -9.35 -3.01 -7.31
CA PHE A 268 -10.11 -4.24 -7.26
C PHE A 268 -10.76 -4.57 -5.92
N GLU A 269 -10.33 -3.95 -4.80
CA GLU A 269 -10.99 -4.19 -3.51
C GLU A 269 -12.37 -3.55 -3.49
N PRO A 270 -13.47 -4.33 -3.29
CA PRO A 270 -14.82 -3.80 -3.38
C PRO A 270 -15.09 -2.62 -2.45
N ALA A 271 -14.57 -2.66 -1.23
CA ALA A 271 -14.74 -1.58 -0.25
C ALA A 271 -14.05 -0.29 -0.70
N GLU A 272 -12.86 -0.39 -1.33
CA GLU A 272 -12.15 0.76 -1.91
C GLU A 272 -12.93 1.35 -3.08
N ARG A 273 -13.37 0.52 -4.02
CA ARG A 273 -14.13 0.95 -5.20
C ARG A 273 -15.42 1.68 -4.80
N GLN A 274 -16.09 1.21 -3.76
CA GLN A 274 -17.30 1.84 -3.23
C GLN A 274 -16.99 3.20 -2.58
N LYS A 275 -15.88 3.30 -1.85
CA LYS A 275 -15.56 4.49 -1.07
C LYS A 275 -15.01 5.64 -1.91
N ASN A 276 -14.14 5.37 -2.85
CA ASN A 276 -13.42 6.42 -3.58
C ASN A 276 -14.15 6.91 -4.84
N GLY A 277 -15.22 6.24 -5.27
CA GLY A 277 -15.97 6.56 -6.49
C GLY A 277 -15.17 6.38 -7.80
N TRP A 278 -13.89 5.98 -7.70
CA TRP A 278 -13.01 5.73 -8.83
C TRP A 278 -13.19 4.27 -9.29
N GLN A 279 -13.48 4.07 -10.55
CA GLN A 279 -13.82 2.77 -11.11
C GLN A 279 -12.82 2.37 -12.17
N PHE A 280 -11.81 1.60 -11.80
CA PHE A 280 -10.82 1.10 -12.74
C PHE A 280 -11.47 0.26 -13.84
N LYS A 281 -11.22 0.61 -15.10
CA LYS A 281 -11.77 0.00 -16.32
C LYS A 281 -10.68 -0.56 -17.22
N GLY A 282 -9.43 -0.15 -16.99
CA GLY A 282 -8.26 -0.58 -17.74
C GLY A 282 -7.85 -2.01 -17.43
N LYS A 283 -6.62 -2.33 -17.79
CA LYS A 283 -6.01 -3.64 -17.53
C LYS A 283 -4.81 -3.47 -16.58
N ALA A 284 -4.69 -4.36 -15.62
CA ALA A 284 -3.57 -4.43 -14.68
C ALA A 284 -2.87 -5.79 -14.81
N TRP A 285 -1.54 -5.79 -14.84
CA TRP A 285 -0.75 -7.01 -14.92
C TRP A 285 0.35 -6.98 -13.87
N LEU A 286 0.28 -7.89 -12.91
CA LEU A 286 1.30 -8.05 -11.87
C LEU A 286 2.23 -9.21 -12.21
N PHE A 287 3.53 -8.92 -12.25
CA PHE A 287 4.60 -9.91 -12.19
C PHE A 287 5.20 -9.89 -10.78
N MET A 288 5.17 -11.03 -10.10
CA MET A 288 5.69 -11.15 -8.73
C MET A 288 6.79 -12.18 -8.66
N GLY A 289 7.98 -11.74 -8.25
CA GLY A 289 9.14 -12.60 -7.99
C GLY A 289 9.27 -12.96 -6.51
N ALA A 290 9.39 -14.26 -6.20
CA ALA A 290 9.63 -14.77 -4.86
C ALA A 290 10.60 -15.97 -4.89
N PRO A 291 11.29 -16.29 -3.76
CA PRO A 291 12.15 -17.48 -3.71
C PRO A 291 11.36 -18.80 -3.70
N THR A 292 10.29 -18.88 -2.93
CA THR A 292 9.39 -20.04 -2.83
C THR A 292 7.93 -19.58 -2.81
N THR A 293 7.00 -20.49 -3.05
CA THR A 293 5.56 -20.20 -2.93
C THR A 293 5.20 -19.70 -1.53
N ALA A 294 5.81 -20.24 -0.48
CA ALA A 294 5.61 -19.79 0.90
C ALA A 294 6.07 -18.32 1.16
N ASN A 295 6.88 -17.75 0.27
CA ASN A 295 7.36 -16.38 0.33
C ASN A 295 6.51 -15.39 -0.52
N LEU A 296 5.44 -15.84 -1.17
CA LEU A 296 4.52 -14.93 -1.85
C LEU A 296 3.76 -14.09 -0.84
N LEU A 297 3.82 -12.78 -0.99
CA LEU A 297 3.21 -11.82 -0.08
C LEU A 297 1.86 -11.39 -0.63
N TYR A 298 0.81 -11.43 0.18
CA TYR A 298 -0.59 -11.08 -0.20
C TYR A 298 -1.14 -11.91 -1.37
N ASP A 299 -0.61 -13.10 -1.60
CA ASP A 299 -0.92 -13.96 -2.75
C ASP A 299 -2.41 -14.26 -2.88
N GLU A 300 -3.08 -14.57 -1.75
CA GLU A 300 -4.51 -14.89 -1.72
C GLU A 300 -5.39 -13.70 -2.19
N ASP A 301 -5.01 -12.47 -1.85
CA ASP A 301 -5.72 -11.28 -2.31
C ASP A 301 -5.60 -11.12 -3.83
N PHE A 302 -4.41 -11.33 -4.38
CA PHE A 302 -4.18 -11.19 -5.82
C PHE A 302 -4.85 -12.31 -6.63
N GLU A 303 -4.84 -13.54 -6.14
CA GLU A 303 -5.60 -14.63 -6.75
C GLU A 303 -7.11 -14.37 -6.71
N ARG A 304 -7.61 -13.85 -5.61
CA ARG A 304 -9.00 -13.42 -5.48
C ARG A 304 -9.36 -12.32 -6.49
N TYR A 305 -8.52 -11.29 -6.63
CA TYR A 305 -8.74 -10.23 -7.61
C TYR A 305 -8.72 -10.80 -9.05
N GLN A 306 -7.77 -11.65 -9.38
CA GLN A 306 -7.72 -12.29 -10.71
C GLN A 306 -8.97 -13.12 -10.99
N SER A 307 -9.47 -13.86 -10.00
CA SER A 307 -10.71 -14.64 -10.13
C SER A 307 -11.96 -13.76 -10.30
N GLN A 308 -12.01 -12.62 -9.61
CA GLN A 308 -13.15 -11.70 -9.65
C GLN A 308 -13.15 -10.77 -10.87
N PHE A 309 -11.98 -10.46 -11.41
CA PHE A 309 -11.78 -9.51 -12.51
C PHE A 309 -10.87 -10.11 -13.61
N PRO A 310 -11.20 -11.27 -14.19
CA PRO A 310 -10.33 -12.00 -15.14
C PRO A 310 -10.03 -11.21 -16.42
N ASP A 311 -10.90 -10.30 -16.83
CA ASP A 311 -10.72 -9.46 -18.02
C ASP A 311 -9.84 -8.23 -17.75
N ASN A 312 -9.70 -7.83 -16.46
CA ASN A 312 -9.00 -6.61 -16.06
C ASN A 312 -7.71 -6.87 -15.30
N PHE A 313 -7.53 -8.03 -14.67
CA PHE A 313 -6.36 -8.33 -13.89
C PHE A 313 -5.71 -9.65 -14.24
N ARG A 314 -4.39 -9.60 -14.44
CA ARG A 314 -3.53 -10.77 -14.67
C ARG A 314 -2.43 -10.82 -13.65
N TYR A 315 -2.18 -12.00 -13.09
CA TYR A 315 -1.16 -12.25 -12.09
C TYR A 315 -0.20 -13.33 -12.57
N THR A 316 1.10 -12.99 -12.71
CA THR A 316 2.17 -13.88 -13.17
C THR A 316 3.22 -14.03 -12.09
N LYS A 317 3.53 -15.28 -11.71
CA LYS A 317 4.47 -15.61 -10.63
C LYS A 317 5.78 -16.13 -11.19
N ALA A 318 6.90 -15.68 -10.61
CA ALA A 318 8.24 -16.20 -10.83
C ALA A 318 8.81 -16.73 -9.52
N ILE A 319 8.86 -18.06 -9.34
CA ILE A 319 9.27 -18.72 -8.09
C ILE A 319 10.64 -19.34 -8.26
N SER A 320 11.68 -18.61 -7.87
CA SER A 320 13.05 -18.88 -8.30
C SER A 320 13.67 -20.17 -7.75
N ARG A 321 13.12 -20.78 -6.69
CA ARG A 321 13.59 -22.06 -6.14
C ARG A 321 12.69 -23.24 -6.46
N GLU A 322 11.55 -23.01 -7.11
CA GLU A 322 10.56 -24.04 -7.42
C GLU A 322 10.29 -24.17 -8.92
N GLN A 323 10.63 -23.14 -9.71
CA GLN A 323 10.44 -23.11 -11.15
C GLN A 323 11.78 -22.98 -11.88
N GLN A 324 11.80 -23.46 -13.12
CA GLN A 324 12.93 -23.31 -14.02
C GLN A 324 12.55 -22.51 -15.26
N ASN A 325 13.47 -21.72 -15.78
CA ASN A 325 13.35 -21.06 -17.07
C ASN A 325 13.71 -22.03 -18.20
N ASP A 326 13.50 -21.62 -19.45
CA ASP A 326 13.74 -22.44 -20.64
C ASP A 326 15.19 -22.92 -20.81
N LYS A 327 16.15 -22.28 -20.11
CA LYS A 327 17.57 -22.64 -20.09
C LYS A 327 17.92 -23.63 -18.96
N GLY A 328 16.92 -24.12 -18.18
CA GLY A 328 17.10 -24.98 -17.03
C GLY A 328 17.67 -24.27 -15.79
N GLY A 329 17.77 -22.94 -15.81
CA GLY A 329 18.13 -22.11 -14.67
C GLY A 329 16.93 -21.76 -13.80
N ARG A 330 17.17 -21.02 -12.71
CA ARG A 330 16.09 -20.55 -11.84
C ARG A 330 15.17 -19.56 -12.59
N MET A 331 13.87 -19.67 -12.32
CA MET A 331 12.87 -18.73 -12.84
C MET A 331 12.90 -17.43 -12.05
N TYR A 332 13.36 -16.34 -12.65
CA TYR A 332 13.27 -15.00 -12.09
C TYR A 332 12.22 -14.16 -12.82
N ILE A 333 11.90 -12.99 -12.24
CA ILE A 333 10.89 -12.10 -12.81
C ILE A 333 11.25 -11.65 -14.23
N GLN A 334 12.52 -11.41 -14.52
CA GLN A 334 12.98 -11.04 -15.87
C GLN A 334 12.76 -12.15 -16.91
N ASP A 335 12.81 -13.44 -16.50
CA ASP A 335 12.49 -14.55 -17.39
C ASP A 335 11.01 -14.49 -17.77
N ARG A 336 10.11 -14.24 -16.80
CA ARG A 336 8.68 -14.03 -17.07
C ARG A 336 8.40 -12.80 -17.91
N VAL A 337 9.15 -11.72 -17.74
CA VAL A 337 9.07 -10.54 -18.61
C VAL A 337 9.49 -10.90 -20.02
N SER A 338 10.58 -11.67 -20.19
CA SER A 338 11.06 -12.12 -21.51
C SER A 338 10.04 -13.02 -22.23
N GLU A 339 9.44 -13.98 -21.51
CA GLU A 339 8.40 -14.87 -22.05
C GLU A 339 7.17 -14.10 -22.57
N ASN A 340 6.87 -12.95 -21.99
CA ASN A 340 5.70 -12.14 -22.30
C ASN A 340 6.04 -10.80 -22.98
N ALA A 341 7.26 -10.66 -23.47
CA ALA A 341 7.80 -9.37 -23.93
C ALA A 341 6.98 -8.76 -25.07
N ASP A 342 6.51 -9.56 -26.02
CA ASP A 342 5.70 -9.07 -27.15
C ASP A 342 4.37 -8.47 -26.69
N GLU A 343 3.71 -9.11 -25.73
CA GLU A 343 2.46 -8.60 -25.16
C GLU A 343 2.71 -7.35 -24.31
N ILE A 344 3.77 -7.35 -23.49
CA ILE A 344 4.19 -6.18 -22.72
C ILE A 344 4.44 -4.98 -23.64
N PHE A 345 5.15 -5.20 -24.76
CA PHE A 345 5.38 -4.15 -25.73
C PHE A 345 4.07 -3.66 -26.38
N SER A 346 3.15 -4.55 -26.73
CA SER A 346 1.87 -4.13 -27.30
C SER A 346 1.07 -3.26 -26.33
N TRP A 347 1.19 -3.52 -25.01
CA TRP A 347 0.59 -2.65 -24.00
C TRP A 347 1.31 -1.30 -23.93
N ILE A 348 2.65 -1.29 -23.96
CA ILE A 348 3.48 -0.05 -23.86
C ILE A 348 3.22 0.89 -25.06
N GLU A 349 2.88 0.38 -26.23
CA GLU A 349 2.48 1.17 -27.41
C GLU A 349 1.22 2.01 -27.14
N ASN A 350 0.33 1.57 -26.26
CA ASN A 350 -0.80 2.38 -25.81
C ASN A 350 -0.29 3.49 -24.87
N PRO A 351 -0.54 4.80 -25.20
CA PRO A 351 -0.07 5.93 -24.41
C PRO A 351 -0.64 5.98 -23.00
N LYS A 352 -1.73 5.26 -22.71
CA LYS A 352 -2.33 5.13 -21.37
C LYS A 352 -1.69 4.02 -20.52
N THR A 353 -0.65 3.34 -21.00
CA THR A 353 0.02 2.27 -20.24
C THR A 353 1.15 2.84 -19.39
N HIS A 354 1.12 2.51 -18.10
CA HIS A 354 2.15 2.83 -17.10
C HIS A 354 2.82 1.56 -16.60
N VAL A 355 4.14 1.61 -16.44
CA VAL A 355 4.94 0.50 -15.91
C VAL A 355 5.55 0.92 -14.59
N TYR A 356 5.37 0.10 -13.57
CA TYR A 356 5.92 0.30 -12.23
C TYR A 356 6.85 -0.85 -11.87
N MET A 357 8.04 -0.52 -11.40
CA MET A 357 9.03 -1.49 -10.96
C MET A 357 9.45 -1.17 -9.52
N CYS A 358 9.29 -2.13 -8.60
CA CYS A 358 9.74 -1.97 -7.22
C CYS A 358 10.30 -3.29 -6.67
N GLY A 359 11.40 -3.21 -5.92
CA GLY A 359 12.03 -4.36 -5.28
C GLY A 359 13.55 -4.35 -5.34
N LEU A 360 14.16 -5.53 -5.44
CA LEU A 360 15.60 -5.68 -5.44
C LEU A 360 16.24 -5.06 -6.69
N ARG A 361 17.24 -4.21 -6.50
CA ARG A 361 17.98 -3.55 -7.61
C ARG A 361 18.51 -4.51 -8.65
N GLY A 362 18.85 -5.74 -8.25
CA GLY A 362 19.36 -6.78 -9.17
C GLY A 362 18.37 -7.22 -10.25
N MET A 363 17.07 -6.86 -10.15
CA MET A 363 16.07 -7.18 -11.18
C MET A 363 16.18 -6.26 -12.42
N GLU A 364 16.62 -5.00 -12.26
CA GLU A 364 16.65 -4.01 -13.34
C GLU A 364 17.45 -4.44 -14.57
N PRO A 365 18.72 -4.90 -14.45
CA PRO A 365 19.52 -5.29 -15.62
C PRO A 365 18.88 -6.39 -16.45
N GLY A 366 18.31 -7.42 -15.78
CA GLY A 366 17.66 -8.52 -16.47
C GLY A 366 16.36 -8.10 -17.18
N ILE A 367 15.59 -7.20 -16.59
CA ILE A 367 14.40 -6.63 -17.24
C ILE A 367 14.82 -5.74 -18.44
N ASP A 368 15.86 -4.91 -18.29
CA ASP A 368 16.36 -4.11 -19.39
C ASP A 368 16.89 -4.98 -20.55
N GLU A 369 17.55 -6.10 -20.27
CA GLU A 369 17.99 -7.06 -21.29
C GLU A 369 16.78 -7.67 -22.03
N ALA A 370 15.76 -8.15 -21.31
CA ALA A 370 14.54 -8.70 -21.89
C ALA A 370 13.83 -7.67 -22.78
N MET A 371 13.69 -6.43 -22.30
CA MET A 371 13.03 -5.35 -23.03
C MET A 371 13.86 -4.89 -24.23
N THR A 372 15.20 -4.93 -24.15
CA THR A 372 16.10 -4.63 -25.28
C THR A 372 15.93 -5.66 -26.38
N ALA A 373 15.90 -6.96 -26.06
CA ALA A 373 15.69 -8.02 -27.03
C ALA A 373 14.32 -7.90 -27.73
N ALA A 374 13.27 -7.64 -26.95
CA ALA A 374 11.92 -7.46 -27.49
C ALA A 374 11.77 -6.21 -28.35
N ALA A 375 12.41 -5.09 -27.98
CA ALA A 375 12.44 -3.88 -28.78
C ALA A 375 13.14 -4.13 -30.13
N ALA A 376 14.30 -4.79 -30.10
CA ALA A 376 15.07 -5.10 -31.31
C ALA A 376 14.26 -5.99 -32.29
N ALA A 377 13.50 -6.96 -31.79
CA ALA A 377 12.62 -7.79 -32.62
C ALA A 377 11.52 -6.98 -33.33
N LYS A 378 11.15 -5.81 -32.80
CA LYS A 378 10.19 -4.86 -33.38
C LYS A 378 10.84 -3.73 -34.17
N GLY A 379 12.16 -3.75 -34.37
CA GLY A 379 12.92 -2.67 -35.01
C GLY A 379 13.00 -1.39 -34.18
N LEU A 380 12.78 -1.49 -32.88
CA LEU A 380 12.84 -0.38 -31.92
C LEU A 380 14.14 -0.41 -31.11
N ASN A 381 14.53 0.73 -30.56
CA ASN A 381 15.70 0.87 -29.69
C ASN A 381 15.25 1.14 -28.26
N TRP A 382 15.42 0.16 -27.37
CA TRP A 382 15.02 0.27 -25.96
C TRP A 382 15.76 1.40 -25.23
N SER A 383 17.06 1.62 -25.55
CA SER A 383 17.85 2.66 -24.92
C SER A 383 17.34 4.08 -25.24
N GLU A 384 16.58 4.25 -26.30
CA GLU A 384 15.92 5.50 -26.68
C GLU A 384 14.47 5.56 -26.17
N LEU A 385 13.77 4.43 -26.22
CA LEU A 385 12.36 4.35 -25.82
C LEU A 385 12.17 4.49 -24.29
N ARG A 386 13.00 3.80 -23.48
CA ARG A 386 12.89 3.84 -22.01
C ARG A 386 12.99 5.26 -21.45
N PRO A 387 13.97 6.13 -21.85
CA PRO A 387 14.01 7.53 -21.41
C PRO A 387 12.78 8.34 -21.83
N GLN A 388 12.21 8.06 -23.02
CA GLN A 388 10.98 8.72 -23.48
C GLN A 388 9.78 8.34 -22.60
N LEU A 389 9.63 7.05 -22.27
CA LEU A 389 8.60 6.56 -21.36
C LEU A 389 8.78 7.19 -19.97
N LYS A 390 9.99 7.27 -19.46
CA LYS A 390 10.30 7.93 -18.18
C LYS A 390 9.94 9.42 -18.21
N LYS A 391 10.29 10.14 -19.27
CA LYS A 391 9.93 11.55 -19.44
C LYS A 391 8.43 11.78 -19.58
N ALA A 392 7.70 10.80 -20.12
CA ALA A 392 6.25 10.81 -20.24
C ALA A 392 5.55 10.34 -18.95
N GLU A 393 6.29 10.13 -17.85
CA GLU A 393 5.75 9.61 -16.57
C GLU A 393 5.01 8.29 -16.74
N ARG A 394 5.57 7.38 -17.57
CA ARG A 394 5.00 6.07 -17.88
C ARG A 394 5.90 4.89 -17.52
N TRP A 395 7.11 5.17 -17.04
CA TRP A 395 8.09 4.17 -16.58
C TRP A 395 8.66 4.60 -15.23
N HIS A 396 8.21 3.95 -14.18
CA HIS A 396 8.47 4.29 -12.79
C HIS A 396 9.32 3.20 -12.14
N VAL A 397 10.40 3.57 -11.46
CA VAL A 397 11.34 2.61 -10.84
C VAL A 397 11.75 3.09 -9.46
N GLU A 398 11.53 2.24 -8.46
CA GLU A 398 11.99 2.40 -7.08
C GLU A 398 12.60 1.07 -6.59
N THR A 399 13.92 0.91 -6.75
CA THR A 399 14.66 -0.31 -6.36
C THR A 399 15.66 -0.03 -5.26
N TYR A 400 15.93 -1.03 -4.39
CA TYR A 400 16.77 -0.90 -3.18
C TYR A 400 17.77 -2.06 -3.02
#